data_d059ccc4e1d5bdaccfd9e4141ddee919
#
_entry.id   d059ccc4e1d5bdaccfd9e4141ddee919
#
_cell.length_a   1.000
_cell.length_b   1.000
_cell.length_c   1.000
_cell.angle_alpha   90.00
_cell.angle_beta   90.00
_cell.angle_gamma   90.00
#
_symmetry.space_group_name_H-M   'P 1'
#
loop_
_entity.id
_entity.type
_entity.pdbx_description
1 polymer ?
#
loop_
_entity_poly.entity_id
_entity_poly.type
_entity_poly.pdbx_seq_one_letter_code
_entity_poly.pdbx_strand_id
1 'polypeptide(L)'
;MSTNDYLAHYGVKGMKWGVRRYQYADGTYTPAGRRRYSSAANSNDDSFMRVKVRTILGRKNVDSGKNYADIYLKKGTSFARIQTSQNFEKFAFFATYKESDQNKYLGLYSKNLSNRAEKAAYKAERIARKTNSDADIKNAKELRDIANNTKTYQIRLEATKKLKVPSIENASDITSKLLENDTFKKNLISSIDYSKDRMKRPTQQMLFNQAKNALDKDPKEMSKSEKIAVYKALNLTLTYHEKEHLAVQNKFYSELKKKGYNALLDYNDKEYSSYHAKSPMIVFDVDSVKLNSVTATNPKIVNKMYNKYNRERLVKEIGANTIGFVSGLGTKTLSECESFVDGKIKKHLM
;
A
#
# COMPACT_ATOMS: atom_id res chain seq x y z
N MET A 1 -28.81 26.92 29.96
CA MET A 1 -29.08 25.79 29.07
C MET A 1 -27.81 25.54 28.26
N SER A 2 -27.17 24.45 28.51
CA SER A 2 -25.84 24.14 27.98
C SER A 2 -25.95 23.68 26.52
N THR A 3 -25.16 24.28 25.62
CA THR A 3 -25.13 24.06 24.17
C THR A 3 -24.51 22.73 23.76
N ASN A 4 -24.29 21.82 24.73
CA ASN A 4 -23.57 20.53 24.46
C ASN A 4 -24.48 19.34 24.11
N ASP A 5 -25.80 19.50 24.13
CA ASP A 5 -26.72 18.38 23.90
C ASP A 5 -27.09 18.12 22.44
N TYR A 6 -26.67 18.98 21.50
CA TYR A 6 -27.09 18.87 20.09
C TYR A 6 -26.24 17.97 19.21
N LEU A 7 -25.04 17.59 19.64
CA LEU A 7 -24.10 16.81 18.80
C LEU A 7 -24.19 15.28 18.95
N ALA A 8 -25.05 14.77 19.83
CA ALA A 8 -25.10 13.33 20.16
C ALA A 8 -26.10 12.51 19.32
N HIS A 9 -26.86 13.09 18.39
CA HIS A 9 -28.07 12.46 17.86
C HIS A 9 -28.05 12.15 16.36
N TYR A 10 -26.93 12.19 15.67
CA TYR A 10 -26.88 11.78 14.28
C TYR A 10 -26.59 10.28 14.14
N GLY A 11 -27.64 9.52 13.82
CA GLY A 11 -27.45 8.41 12.92
C GLY A 11 -27.68 6.99 13.38
N VAL A 12 -28.69 6.67 14.19
CA VAL A 12 -29.19 5.27 14.16
C VAL A 12 -30.71 5.28 14.11
N LYS A 13 -31.27 4.95 12.94
CA LYS A 13 -32.70 4.76 12.73
C LYS A 13 -33.22 3.70 13.71
N GLY A 14 -34.12 4.08 14.63
CA GLY A 14 -34.77 3.18 15.59
C GLY A 14 -34.28 3.24 17.05
N MET A 15 -33.40 4.17 17.44
CA MET A 15 -33.07 4.37 18.85
C MET A 15 -34.10 5.22 19.56
N LYS A 16 -34.59 4.73 20.73
CA LYS A 16 -35.42 5.53 21.65
C LYS A 16 -34.56 6.68 22.20
N TRP A 17 -35.12 7.88 22.22
CA TRP A 17 -34.52 9.07 22.82
C TRP A 17 -34.06 8.76 24.27
N GLY A 18 -32.83 9.16 24.61
CA GLY A 18 -32.26 8.99 25.95
C GLY A 18 -31.49 7.69 26.21
N VAL A 19 -31.47 6.72 25.28
CA VAL A 19 -30.70 5.48 25.44
C VAL A 19 -29.42 5.53 24.63
N ARG A 20 -28.28 5.70 25.30
CA ARG A 20 -26.96 5.60 24.65
C ARG A 20 -26.55 4.12 24.52
N ARG A 21 -26.63 3.58 23.34
CA ARG A 21 -26.33 2.16 23.09
C ARG A 21 -24.88 1.78 23.39
N TYR A 22 -23.95 2.73 23.25
CA TYR A 22 -22.51 2.47 23.32
C TYR A 22 -21.76 3.21 24.41
N GLN A 23 -22.42 4.21 25.05
CA GLN A 23 -21.84 4.97 26.17
C GLN A 23 -22.87 5.14 27.28
N TYR A 24 -22.41 5.09 28.52
CA TYR A 24 -23.18 5.49 29.71
C TYR A 24 -23.25 7.02 29.82
N ALA A 25 -24.11 7.51 30.71
CA ALA A 25 -24.27 8.96 30.92
C ALA A 25 -22.99 9.65 31.43
N ASP A 26 -22.11 8.91 32.10
CA ASP A 26 -20.79 9.34 32.58
C ASP A 26 -19.70 9.37 31.50
N GLY A 27 -20.05 9.05 30.24
CA GLY A 27 -19.09 9.00 29.14
C GLY A 27 -18.34 7.69 28.99
N THR A 28 -18.46 6.74 29.93
CA THR A 28 -17.83 5.43 29.84
C THR A 28 -18.53 4.55 28.80
N TYR A 29 -17.80 3.65 28.16
CA TYR A 29 -18.38 2.78 27.15
C TYR A 29 -19.12 1.59 27.76
N THR A 30 -20.34 1.34 27.28
CA THR A 30 -21.07 0.09 27.54
C THR A 30 -20.24 -1.11 27.04
N PRO A 31 -20.55 -2.35 27.48
CA PRO A 31 -19.89 -3.55 26.93
C PRO A 31 -20.00 -3.66 25.40
N ALA A 32 -21.10 -3.17 24.80
CA ALA A 32 -21.27 -3.07 23.35
C ALA A 32 -20.44 -1.93 22.76
N GLY A 33 -20.32 -0.81 23.45
CA GLY A 33 -19.45 0.31 23.09
C GLY A 33 -17.97 -0.09 23.16
N ARG A 34 -17.57 -0.76 24.22
CA ARG A 34 -16.20 -1.30 24.34
C ARG A 34 -15.88 -2.27 23.22
N ARG A 35 -16.79 -3.17 22.84
CA ARG A 35 -16.60 -4.06 21.69
C ARG A 35 -16.49 -3.33 20.34
N ARG A 36 -17.20 -2.22 20.16
CA ARG A 36 -17.22 -1.44 18.92
C ARG A 36 -16.05 -0.46 18.83
N TYR A 37 -15.72 0.21 19.92
CA TYR A 37 -14.74 1.30 19.93
C TYR A 37 -13.36 0.89 20.45
N SER A 38 -13.22 -0.21 21.21
CA SER A 38 -11.89 -0.79 21.48
C SER A 38 -11.21 -1.33 20.22
N SER A 39 -12.00 -1.67 19.20
CA SER A 39 -11.47 -1.94 17.85
C SER A 39 -11.23 -0.67 17.03
N ALA A 40 -11.81 0.49 17.40
CA ALA A 40 -11.66 1.74 16.67
C ALA A 40 -10.61 2.70 17.29
N ALA A 41 -10.42 2.66 18.59
CA ALA A 41 -9.41 3.48 19.29
C ALA A 41 -7.97 3.00 19.05
N ASN A 42 -7.79 1.78 18.51
CA ASN A 42 -6.51 1.24 18.03
C ASN A 42 -6.49 1.10 16.50
N SER A 43 -7.20 1.96 15.78
CA SER A 43 -7.34 1.92 14.32
C SER A 43 -6.15 2.47 13.54
N ASN A 44 -4.95 2.34 14.04
CA ASN A 44 -3.80 2.19 13.17
C ASN A 44 -3.84 0.76 12.65
N ASP A 45 -4.60 0.52 11.56
CA ASP A 45 -4.52 -0.56 10.57
C ASP A 45 -4.26 -2.02 11.05
N ASP A 46 -4.14 -2.22 12.35
CA ASP A 46 -3.84 -3.49 13.01
C ASP A 46 -5.06 -4.40 13.11
N SER A 47 -6.27 -3.82 13.10
CA SER A 47 -7.52 -4.57 13.24
C SER A 47 -7.73 -5.55 12.08
N PHE A 48 -7.26 -5.17 10.87
CA PHE A 48 -7.37 -6.05 9.69
C PHE A 48 -6.47 -7.28 9.79
N MET A 49 -5.24 -7.09 10.23
CA MET A 49 -4.29 -8.20 10.44
C MET A 49 -4.75 -9.09 11.58
N ARG A 50 -5.26 -8.52 12.68
CA ARG A 50 -5.82 -9.26 13.83
C ARG A 50 -7.05 -10.09 13.42
N VAL A 51 -8.01 -9.51 12.70
CA VAL A 51 -9.20 -10.23 12.22
C VAL A 51 -8.81 -11.38 11.28
N LYS A 52 -7.80 -11.16 10.43
CA LYS A 52 -7.37 -12.17 9.47
C LYS A 52 -6.54 -13.29 10.11
N VAL A 53 -5.72 -12.98 11.07
CA VAL A 53 -5.02 -13.96 11.91
C VAL A 53 -6.03 -14.84 12.67
N ARG A 54 -7.07 -14.24 13.27
CA ARG A 54 -8.18 -14.98 13.92
C ARG A 54 -8.87 -15.96 12.96
N THR A 55 -9.10 -15.55 11.72
CA THR A 55 -9.77 -16.38 10.72
C THR A 55 -8.91 -17.54 10.23
N ILE A 56 -7.58 -17.36 10.18
CA ILE A 56 -6.63 -18.34 9.64
C ILE A 56 -6.11 -19.32 10.70
N LEU A 57 -5.85 -18.85 11.92
CA LEU A 57 -5.21 -19.63 12.98
C LEU A 57 -6.18 -20.22 14.01
N GLY A 58 -7.48 -19.89 13.95
CA GLY A 58 -8.44 -20.25 15.00
C GLY A 58 -8.29 -19.37 16.24
N ARG A 59 -9.30 -19.42 17.12
CA ARG A 59 -9.47 -18.47 18.25
C ARG A 59 -8.41 -18.52 19.36
N LYS A 60 -7.53 -19.50 19.38
CA LYS A 60 -6.70 -19.80 20.58
C LYS A 60 -5.44 -18.97 20.77
N ASN A 61 -4.93 -18.25 19.76
CA ASN A 61 -3.62 -17.59 19.84
C ASN A 61 -3.59 -16.07 19.65
N VAL A 62 -4.73 -15.39 19.79
CA VAL A 62 -4.83 -13.95 19.47
C VAL A 62 -4.96 -13.07 20.73
N ASP A 63 -5.00 -13.63 21.93
CA ASP A 63 -5.30 -12.88 23.15
C ASP A 63 -4.10 -12.30 23.91
N SER A 64 -2.90 -12.47 23.43
CA SER A 64 -1.74 -11.80 24.03
C SER A 64 -1.47 -10.42 23.40
N GLY A 65 -2.42 -9.59 23.35
CA GLY A 65 -2.46 -8.12 23.29
C GLY A 65 -1.33 -7.28 22.68
N LYS A 66 -0.21 -7.83 22.18
CA LYS A 66 0.97 -7.04 21.80
C LYS A 66 1.76 -7.51 20.58
N ASN A 67 1.55 -8.73 20.04
CA ASN A 67 2.36 -9.22 18.94
C ASN A 67 1.51 -9.53 17.73
N TYR A 68 1.85 -8.92 16.59
CA TYR A 68 1.27 -9.26 15.30
C TYR A 68 1.76 -10.65 14.90
N ALA A 69 0.85 -11.60 14.71
CA ALA A 69 1.23 -12.94 14.31
C ALA A 69 1.56 -13.00 12.79
N ASP A 70 2.44 -13.92 12.42
CA ASP A 70 2.71 -14.25 11.02
C ASP A 70 1.43 -14.63 10.28
N ILE A 71 1.35 -14.25 8.99
CA ILE A 71 0.24 -14.63 8.12
C ILE A 71 0.60 -15.92 7.39
N TYR A 72 -0.38 -16.81 7.31
CA TYR A 72 -0.24 -18.05 6.55
C TYR A 72 -1.27 -18.09 5.43
N LEU A 73 -0.79 -18.25 4.20
CA LEU A 73 -1.62 -18.46 3.04
C LEU A 73 -1.59 -19.95 2.66
N LYS A 74 -2.76 -20.52 2.39
CA LYS A 74 -2.88 -21.93 2.07
C LYS A 74 -2.30 -22.24 0.68
N LYS A 75 -1.85 -23.49 0.47
CA LYS A 75 -1.66 -24.04 -0.87
C LYS A 75 -2.93 -23.80 -1.69
N GLY A 76 -2.80 -23.47 -2.96
CA GLY A 76 -3.91 -23.12 -3.84
C GLY A 76 -4.37 -21.66 -3.73
N THR A 77 -3.78 -20.83 -2.85
CA THR A 77 -4.11 -19.40 -2.82
C THR A 77 -3.76 -18.77 -4.17
N SER A 78 -4.76 -18.16 -4.81
CA SER A 78 -4.60 -17.48 -6.09
C SER A 78 -4.10 -16.05 -5.90
N PHE A 79 -3.09 -15.67 -6.67
CA PHE A 79 -2.56 -14.31 -6.75
C PHE A 79 -2.81 -13.74 -8.14
N ALA A 80 -2.91 -12.42 -8.21
CA ALA A 80 -2.90 -11.71 -9.48
C ALA A 80 -1.92 -10.53 -9.41
N ARG A 81 -1.24 -10.28 -10.54
CA ARG A 81 -0.46 -9.08 -10.79
C ARG A 81 -0.79 -8.53 -12.18
N ILE A 82 -0.51 -7.26 -12.39
CA ILE A 82 -0.63 -6.60 -13.68
C ILE A 82 0.75 -6.19 -14.14
N GLN A 83 1.07 -6.43 -15.42
CA GLN A 83 2.34 -6.04 -16.04
C GLN A 83 2.15 -5.78 -17.52
N THR A 84 3.18 -5.24 -18.17
CA THR A 84 3.18 -4.97 -19.63
C THR A 84 3.75 -6.14 -20.45
N SER A 85 4.54 -7.01 -19.84
CA SER A 85 5.11 -8.21 -20.51
C SER A 85 4.16 -9.40 -20.38
N GLN A 86 4.14 -10.26 -21.41
CA GLN A 86 3.50 -11.58 -21.31
C GLN A 86 4.36 -12.58 -20.55
N ASN A 87 5.66 -12.37 -20.51
CA ASN A 87 6.59 -13.26 -19.86
C ASN A 87 6.54 -13.06 -18.34
N PHE A 88 6.35 -14.13 -17.61
CA PHE A 88 6.49 -14.14 -16.15
C PHE A 88 7.93 -14.50 -15.80
N GLU A 89 8.68 -13.51 -15.33
CA GLU A 89 10.06 -13.71 -14.91
C GLU A 89 10.11 -14.19 -13.45
N LYS A 90 11.00 -15.14 -13.17
CA LYS A 90 11.16 -15.75 -11.85
C LYS A 90 12.09 -14.93 -10.95
N PHE A 91 11.68 -13.72 -10.62
CA PHE A 91 12.29 -12.92 -9.55
C PHE A 91 11.20 -12.42 -8.59
N ALA A 92 11.58 -11.83 -7.46
CA ALA A 92 10.62 -11.27 -6.51
C ALA A 92 9.63 -10.33 -7.19
N PHE A 93 8.35 -10.51 -6.93
CA PHE A 93 7.29 -9.78 -7.64
C PHE A 93 6.17 -9.32 -6.72
N PHE A 94 5.49 -8.25 -7.17
CA PHE A 94 4.30 -7.72 -6.53
C PHE A 94 3.06 -8.47 -7.02
N ALA A 95 2.19 -8.84 -6.07
CA ALA A 95 0.91 -9.48 -6.37
C ALA A 95 -0.09 -9.22 -5.24
N THR A 96 -1.34 -9.55 -5.48
CA THR A 96 -2.37 -9.55 -4.45
C THR A 96 -3.23 -10.80 -4.56
N TYR A 97 -3.72 -11.29 -3.43
CA TYR A 97 -4.61 -12.45 -3.39
C TYR A 97 -6.07 -12.06 -3.10
N LYS A 98 -6.36 -10.79 -2.76
CA LYS A 98 -7.74 -10.32 -2.58
C LYS A 98 -8.34 -9.82 -3.87
N GLU A 99 -9.52 -10.31 -4.20
CA GLU A 99 -10.25 -9.91 -5.41
C GLU A 99 -10.47 -8.39 -5.50
N SER A 100 -10.82 -7.74 -4.39
CA SER A 100 -11.00 -6.28 -4.37
C SER A 100 -9.73 -5.53 -4.77
N ASP A 101 -8.56 -6.02 -4.33
CA ASP A 101 -7.27 -5.44 -4.70
C ASP A 101 -6.92 -5.80 -6.15
N GLN A 102 -7.21 -7.03 -6.60
CA GLN A 102 -7.01 -7.44 -7.99
C GLN A 102 -7.75 -6.51 -8.96
N ASN A 103 -9.01 -6.22 -8.65
CA ASN A 103 -9.82 -5.29 -9.44
C ASN A 103 -9.29 -3.84 -9.38
N LYS A 104 -8.79 -3.42 -8.21
CA LYS A 104 -8.16 -2.11 -8.05
C LYS A 104 -6.89 -1.98 -8.88
N TYR A 105 -5.99 -2.97 -8.84
CA TYR A 105 -4.80 -2.99 -9.66
C TYR A 105 -5.14 -3.10 -11.15
N LEU A 106 -6.12 -3.92 -11.51
CA LEU A 106 -6.58 -4.01 -12.90
C LEU A 106 -7.00 -2.63 -13.46
N GLY A 107 -7.69 -1.82 -12.68
CA GLY A 107 -8.07 -0.47 -13.10
C GLY A 107 -6.92 0.54 -12.99
N LEU A 108 -6.47 0.79 -11.77
CA LEU A 108 -5.54 1.89 -11.49
C LEU A 108 -4.14 1.63 -12.05
N TYR A 109 -3.61 0.42 -11.86
CA TYR A 109 -2.24 0.12 -12.26
C TYR A 109 -2.12 -0.03 -13.78
N SER A 110 -3.08 -0.71 -14.44
CA SER A 110 -3.10 -0.80 -15.91
C SER A 110 -3.16 0.60 -16.56
N LYS A 111 -4.02 1.49 -16.01
CA LYS A 111 -4.12 2.86 -16.53
C LYS A 111 -2.85 3.66 -16.27
N ASN A 112 -2.21 3.47 -15.13
CA ASN A 112 -0.94 4.13 -14.82
C ASN A 112 0.18 3.68 -15.75
N LEU A 113 0.25 2.40 -16.11
CA LEU A 113 1.24 1.88 -17.06
C LEU A 113 1.02 2.50 -18.47
N SER A 114 -0.22 2.50 -18.96
CA SER A 114 -0.56 3.15 -20.23
C SER A 114 -0.25 4.65 -20.20
N ASN A 115 -0.63 5.35 -19.15
CA ASN A 115 -0.38 6.78 -19.01
C ASN A 115 1.11 7.14 -18.94
N ARG A 116 1.96 6.25 -18.41
CA ARG A 116 3.43 6.46 -18.41
C ARG A 116 3.98 6.41 -19.83
N ALA A 117 3.57 5.43 -20.63
CA ALA A 117 3.96 5.33 -22.02
C ALA A 117 3.51 6.57 -22.83
N GLU A 118 2.26 6.98 -22.67
CA GLU A 118 1.72 8.20 -23.29
C GLU A 118 2.51 9.46 -22.93
N LYS A 119 2.82 9.64 -21.62
CA LYS A 119 3.60 10.80 -21.16
C LYS A 119 5.03 10.80 -21.71
N ALA A 120 5.65 9.63 -21.82
CA ALA A 120 6.99 9.49 -22.39
C ALA A 120 6.98 9.88 -23.86
N ALA A 121 6.02 9.37 -24.63
CA ALA A 121 5.85 9.72 -26.05
C ALA A 121 5.61 11.22 -26.25
N TYR A 122 4.65 11.79 -25.50
CA TYR A 122 4.36 13.23 -25.57
C TYR A 122 5.56 14.11 -25.24
N LYS A 123 6.35 13.72 -24.21
CA LYS A 123 7.57 14.46 -23.86
C LYS A 123 8.60 14.41 -24.98
N ALA A 124 8.82 13.25 -25.58
CA ALA A 124 9.75 13.07 -26.68
C ALA A 124 9.31 13.86 -27.92
N GLU A 125 8.03 13.83 -28.27
CA GLU A 125 7.46 14.63 -29.38
C GLU A 125 7.66 16.13 -29.15
N ARG A 126 7.51 16.60 -27.92
CA ARG A 126 7.76 18.01 -27.57
C ARG A 126 9.22 18.39 -27.70
N ILE A 127 10.15 17.48 -27.40
CA ILE A 127 11.58 17.68 -27.58
C ILE A 127 11.88 17.72 -29.11
N ALA A 128 11.45 16.72 -29.86
CA ALA A 128 11.65 16.64 -31.27
C ALA A 128 11.18 17.90 -32.05
N ARG A 129 10.02 18.47 -31.66
CA ARG A 129 9.53 19.73 -32.23
C ARG A 129 10.42 20.94 -31.91
N LYS A 130 11.14 20.91 -30.79
CA LYS A 130 12.03 22.01 -30.40
C LYS A 130 13.41 21.91 -31.04
N THR A 131 13.98 20.72 -31.09
CA THR A 131 15.34 20.46 -31.58
C THR A 131 15.40 20.30 -33.08
N ASN A 132 14.30 19.81 -33.69
CA ASN A 132 14.21 19.39 -35.07
C ASN A 132 15.34 18.44 -35.49
N SER A 133 15.85 17.65 -34.55
CA SER A 133 16.92 16.67 -34.74
C SER A 133 16.35 15.35 -35.20
N ASP A 134 16.96 14.70 -36.19
CA ASP A 134 16.56 13.38 -36.66
C ASP A 134 16.56 12.33 -35.59
N ALA A 135 17.53 12.40 -34.66
CA ALA A 135 17.60 11.48 -33.50
C ALA A 135 16.40 11.65 -32.58
N ASP A 136 16.00 12.90 -32.29
CA ASP A 136 14.85 13.16 -31.42
C ASP A 136 13.53 12.83 -32.10
N ILE A 137 13.41 13.07 -33.40
CA ILE A 137 12.26 12.67 -34.23
C ILE A 137 12.10 11.15 -34.23
N LYS A 138 13.18 10.42 -34.43
CA LYS A 138 13.19 8.95 -34.40
C LYS A 138 12.77 8.43 -33.01
N ASN A 139 13.37 8.96 -31.95
CA ASN A 139 13.03 8.59 -30.58
C ASN A 139 11.55 8.88 -30.24
N ALA A 140 11.02 10.03 -30.67
CA ALA A 140 9.62 10.38 -30.48
C ALA A 140 8.67 9.40 -31.19
N LYS A 141 9.00 8.99 -32.43
CA LYS A 141 8.25 7.99 -33.19
C LYS A 141 8.27 6.63 -32.49
N GLU A 142 9.43 6.17 -32.05
CA GLU A 142 9.56 4.89 -31.33
C GLU A 142 8.74 4.87 -30.02
N LEU A 143 8.81 5.95 -29.23
CA LEU A 143 8.04 6.05 -27.98
C LEU A 143 6.53 6.17 -28.23
N ARG A 144 6.10 6.80 -29.32
CA ARG A 144 4.69 6.85 -29.75
C ARG A 144 4.19 5.47 -30.17
N ASP A 145 4.99 4.72 -30.90
CA ASP A 145 4.66 3.34 -31.28
C ASP A 145 4.56 2.43 -30.04
N ILE A 146 5.47 2.59 -29.08
CA ILE A 146 5.37 1.90 -27.79
C ILE A 146 4.08 2.27 -27.07
N ALA A 147 3.72 3.56 -26.99
CA ALA A 147 2.51 3.99 -26.30
C ALA A 147 1.24 3.44 -26.96
N ASN A 148 1.15 3.48 -28.29
CA ASN A 148 0.03 2.96 -29.06
C ASN A 148 -0.14 1.44 -28.90
N ASN A 149 0.97 0.71 -28.75
CA ASN A 149 1.00 -0.74 -28.65
C ASN A 149 1.08 -1.24 -27.19
N THR A 150 1.11 -0.35 -26.18
CA THR A 150 1.19 -0.75 -24.81
C THR A 150 -0.06 -1.53 -24.40
N LYS A 151 0.10 -2.82 -24.20
CA LYS A 151 -0.91 -3.71 -23.64
C LYS A 151 -0.54 -4.04 -22.21
N THR A 152 -1.54 -4.27 -21.38
CA THR A 152 -1.35 -4.80 -20.04
C THR A 152 -1.89 -6.21 -19.95
N TYR A 153 -1.26 -7.02 -19.11
CA TYR A 153 -1.61 -8.42 -18.91
C TYR A 153 -1.88 -8.66 -17.44
N GLN A 154 -2.91 -9.44 -17.18
CA GLN A 154 -3.15 -10.02 -15.87
C GLN A 154 -2.46 -11.37 -15.80
N ILE A 155 -1.50 -11.48 -14.90
CA ILE A 155 -0.81 -12.73 -14.59
C ILE A 155 -1.51 -13.33 -13.38
N ARG A 156 -1.98 -14.57 -13.51
CA ARG A 156 -2.54 -15.35 -12.40
C ARG A 156 -1.56 -16.42 -11.97
N LEU A 157 -1.33 -16.48 -10.67
CA LEU A 157 -0.42 -17.40 -10.04
C LEU A 157 -1.15 -18.13 -8.90
N GLU A 158 -0.65 -19.28 -8.53
CA GLU A 158 -1.20 -20.09 -7.44
C GLU A 158 -0.08 -20.58 -6.53
N ALA A 159 -0.29 -20.52 -5.22
CA ALA A 159 0.63 -21.07 -4.24
C ALA A 159 0.74 -22.59 -4.37
N THR A 160 1.94 -23.11 -4.59
CA THR A 160 2.22 -24.56 -4.67
C THR A 160 2.34 -25.22 -3.31
N LYS A 161 2.63 -24.42 -2.27
CA LYS A 161 2.74 -24.82 -0.87
C LYS A 161 2.11 -23.76 0.03
N LYS A 162 2.06 -24.03 1.33
CA LYS A 162 1.68 -23.02 2.33
C LYS A 162 2.74 -21.91 2.33
N LEU A 163 2.30 -20.65 2.18
CA LEU A 163 3.20 -19.49 2.27
C LEU A 163 3.15 -18.90 3.67
N LYS A 164 4.32 -18.54 4.17
CA LYS A 164 4.49 -17.84 5.44
C LYS A 164 4.95 -16.41 5.19
N VAL A 165 4.26 -15.46 5.81
CA VAL A 165 4.53 -14.01 5.72
C VAL A 165 4.84 -13.52 7.13
N PRO A 166 5.98 -12.85 7.36
CA PRO A 166 6.32 -12.39 8.69
C PRO A 166 5.35 -11.30 9.18
N SER A 167 5.12 -11.28 10.47
CA SER A 167 4.56 -10.13 11.15
C SER A 167 5.46 -8.91 10.99
N ILE A 168 4.94 -7.72 11.23
CA ILE A 168 5.75 -6.50 11.19
C ILE A 168 6.88 -6.56 12.23
N GLU A 169 6.60 -7.17 13.40
CA GLU A 169 7.59 -7.34 14.48
C GLU A 169 8.69 -8.29 14.05
N ASN A 170 8.34 -9.50 13.58
CA ASN A 170 9.33 -10.47 13.13
C ASN A 170 10.20 -9.93 11.99
N ALA A 171 9.61 -9.19 11.04
CA ALA A 171 10.35 -8.58 9.95
C ALA A 171 11.25 -7.43 10.43
N SER A 172 10.80 -6.61 11.38
CA SER A 172 11.61 -5.54 11.97
C SER A 172 12.76 -6.08 12.83
N ASP A 173 12.54 -7.19 13.55
CA ASP A 173 13.59 -7.86 14.32
C ASP A 173 14.67 -8.47 13.41
N ILE A 174 14.26 -9.08 12.28
CA ILE A 174 15.20 -9.58 11.26
C ILE A 174 16.00 -8.41 10.69
N THR A 175 15.33 -7.31 10.34
CA THR A 175 15.99 -6.10 9.85
C THR A 175 17.00 -5.57 10.87
N SER A 176 16.61 -5.47 12.13
CA SER A 176 17.46 -4.97 13.21
C SER A 176 18.73 -5.80 13.39
N LYS A 177 18.64 -7.13 13.30
CA LYS A 177 19.81 -8.02 13.31
C LYS A 177 20.72 -7.82 12.12
N LEU A 178 20.17 -7.56 10.93
CA LEU A 178 20.95 -7.29 9.73
C LEU A 178 21.71 -5.96 9.84
N LEU A 179 21.20 -4.99 10.60
CA LEU A 179 21.86 -3.69 10.82
C LEU A 179 23.13 -3.80 11.68
N GLU A 180 23.36 -4.91 12.39
CA GLU A 180 24.62 -5.20 13.08
C GLU A 180 25.79 -5.41 12.07
N ASN A 181 25.46 -5.61 10.79
CA ASN A 181 26.42 -5.68 9.70
C ASN A 181 26.54 -4.30 9.03
N ASP A 182 27.68 -3.66 9.17
CA ASP A 182 27.96 -2.31 8.64
C ASP A 182 27.76 -2.20 7.13
N THR A 183 28.09 -3.23 6.37
CA THR A 183 27.90 -3.24 4.91
C THR A 183 26.42 -3.22 4.57
N PHE A 184 25.60 -4.02 5.27
CA PHE A 184 24.16 -4.00 5.08
C PHE A 184 23.57 -2.64 5.46
N LYS A 185 23.99 -2.07 6.60
CA LYS A 185 23.55 -0.75 7.08
C LYS A 185 23.86 0.34 6.05
N LYS A 186 25.09 0.39 5.53
CA LYS A 186 25.51 1.34 4.49
C LYS A 186 24.69 1.18 3.21
N ASN A 187 24.50 -0.05 2.74
CA ASN A 187 23.71 -0.32 1.54
C ASN A 187 22.23 0.06 1.73
N LEU A 188 21.67 -0.15 2.93
CA LEU A 188 20.29 0.25 3.22
C LEU A 188 20.15 1.78 3.20
N ILE A 189 21.08 2.52 3.78
CA ILE A 189 21.09 3.99 3.75
C ILE A 189 21.11 4.49 2.29
N SER A 190 22.01 3.95 1.47
CA SER A 190 22.09 4.28 0.04
C SER A 190 20.79 3.97 -0.70
N SER A 191 20.17 2.81 -0.42
CA SER A 191 18.88 2.40 -0.99
C SER A 191 17.75 3.34 -0.57
N ILE A 192 17.75 3.80 0.68
CA ILE A 192 16.76 4.76 1.19
C ILE A 192 16.94 6.11 0.48
N ASP A 193 18.17 6.63 0.35
CA ASP A 193 18.45 7.89 -0.32
C ASP A 193 18.02 7.86 -1.78
N TYR A 194 18.35 6.79 -2.49
CA TYR A 194 17.91 6.59 -3.86
C TYR A 194 16.36 6.55 -3.99
N SER A 195 15.69 5.83 -3.07
CA SER A 195 14.23 5.75 -3.05
C SER A 195 13.58 7.08 -2.71
N LYS A 196 14.17 7.86 -1.79
CA LYS A 196 13.71 9.18 -1.38
C LYS A 196 13.68 10.15 -2.56
N ASP A 197 14.61 10.04 -3.50
CA ASP A 197 14.62 10.86 -4.71
C ASP A 197 13.52 10.51 -5.72
N ARG A 198 12.96 9.33 -5.64
CA ARG A 198 11.91 8.82 -6.54
C ARG A 198 10.52 8.85 -5.94
N MET A 199 10.40 8.59 -4.66
CA MET A 199 9.13 8.52 -3.93
C MET A 199 8.85 9.88 -3.27
N LYS A 200 8.11 10.76 -3.96
CA LYS A 200 7.92 12.17 -3.55
C LYS A 200 6.67 12.43 -2.70
N ARG A 201 5.96 11.39 -2.25
CA ARG A 201 4.80 11.61 -1.36
C ARG A 201 5.25 12.04 0.03
N PRO A 202 4.59 13.03 0.68
CA PRO A 202 4.98 13.53 1.99
C PRO A 202 5.12 12.41 3.04
N THR A 203 4.20 11.44 3.04
CA THR A 203 4.23 10.30 3.97
C THR A 203 5.43 9.37 3.75
N GLN A 204 5.83 9.14 2.48
CA GLN A 204 7.03 8.38 2.15
C GLN A 204 8.29 9.14 2.59
N GLN A 205 8.35 10.44 2.32
CA GLN A 205 9.47 11.30 2.73
C GLN A 205 9.64 11.33 4.25
N MET A 206 8.52 11.45 4.98
CA MET A 206 8.54 11.43 6.44
C MET A 206 9.06 10.10 6.98
N LEU A 207 8.60 8.97 6.42
CA LEU A 207 9.08 7.64 6.81
C LEU A 207 10.58 7.48 6.56
N PHE A 208 11.09 7.90 5.40
CA PHE A 208 12.51 7.82 5.09
C PHE A 208 13.36 8.67 6.03
N ASN A 209 12.89 9.87 6.40
CA ASN A 209 13.58 10.72 7.38
C ASN A 209 13.59 10.06 8.78
N GLN A 210 12.46 9.50 9.22
CA GLN A 210 12.39 8.79 10.50
C GLN A 210 13.34 7.58 10.52
N ALA A 211 13.39 6.82 9.43
CA ALA A 211 14.27 5.67 9.31
C ALA A 211 15.76 6.11 9.33
N LYS A 212 16.12 7.18 8.63
CA LYS A 212 17.50 7.69 8.65
C LYS A 212 17.94 8.12 10.05
N ASN A 213 17.11 8.89 10.75
CA ASN A 213 17.39 9.29 12.13
C ASN A 213 17.55 8.09 13.08
N ALA A 214 16.78 7.02 12.84
CA ALA A 214 16.92 5.78 13.61
C ALA A 214 18.22 5.03 13.26
N LEU A 215 18.64 5.05 11.99
CA LEU A 215 19.87 4.39 11.52
C LEU A 215 21.15 5.05 12.05
N ASP A 216 21.09 6.28 12.57
CA ASP A 216 22.21 6.93 13.23
C ASP A 216 22.50 6.33 14.63
N LYS A 217 21.56 5.56 15.19
CA LYS A 217 21.69 4.89 16.49
C LYS A 217 22.29 3.50 16.37
N ASP A 218 22.73 2.96 17.49
CA ASP A 218 23.01 1.52 17.62
C ASP A 218 21.70 0.74 17.45
N PRO A 219 21.65 -0.33 16.63
CA PRO A 219 20.46 -1.15 16.47
C PRO A 219 19.86 -1.70 17.77
N LYS A 220 20.69 -1.90 18.79
CA LYS A 220 20.26 -2.37 20.13
C LYS A 220 19.53 -1.29 20.93
N GLU A 221 19.85 -0.02 20.69
CA GLU A 221 19.23 1.12 21.37
C GLU A 221 17.97 1.63 20.68
N MET A 222 17.67 1.13 19.47
CA MET A 222 16.47 1.51 18.75
C MET A 222 15.22 1.07 19.50
N SER A 223 14.31 1.99 19.71
CA SER A 223 12.94 1.69 20.17
C SER A 223 12.20 0.80 19.18
N LYS A 224 11.13 0.13 19.63
CA LYS A 224 10.29 -0.71 18.76
C LYS A 224 9.72 0.08 17.58
N SER A 225 9.31 1.32 17.78
CA SER A 225 8.79 2.20 16.73
C SER A 225 9.86 2.55 15.69
N GLU A 226 11.09 2.79 16.11
CA GLU A 226 12.21 3.05 15.21
C GLU A 226 12.58 1.83 14.38
N LYS A 227 12.64 0.63 14.98
CA LYS A 227 12.85 -0.64 14.27
C LYS A 227 11.79 -0.86 13.20
N ILE A 228 10.52 -0.61 13.52
CA ILE A 228 9.40 -0.70 12.57
C ILE A 228 9.54 0.35 11.45
N ALA A 229 9.93 1.59 11.76
CA ALA A 229 10.15 2.63 10.75
C ALA A 229 11.27 2.24 9.78
N VAL A 230 12.39 1.73 10.29
CA VAL A 230 13.50 1.24 9.45
C VAL A 230 13.06 0.06 8.57
N TYR A 231 12.33 -0.91 9.14
CA TYR A 231 11.79 -2.02 8.34
C TYR A 231 10.81 -1.55 7.26
N LYS A 232 9.90 -0.62 7.58
CA LYS A 232 8.98 -0.08 6.57
C LYS A 232 9.74 0.68 5.47
N ALA A 233 10.75 1.45 5.82
CA ALA A 233 11.61 2.12 4.84
C ALA A 233 12.35 1.11 3.94
N LEU A 234 12.94 0.06 4.53
CA LEU A 234 13.49 -1.06 3.77
C LEU A 234 12.45 -1.68 2.83
N ASN A 235 11.24 -1.94 3.32
CA ASN A 235 10.16 -2.52 2.52
C ASN A 235 9.78 -1.64 1.31
N LEU A 236 9.80 -0.31 1.47
CA LEU A 236 9.59 0.62 0.37
C LEU A 236 10.72 0.52 -0.69
N THR A 237 11.97 0.32 -0.28
CA THR A 237 13.09 0.17 -1.23
C THR A 237 12.95 -1.10 -2.09
N LEU A 238 12.21 -2.11 -1.62
CA LEU A 238 11.95 -3.34 -2.37
C LEU A 238 11.01 -3.14 -3.57
N THR A 239 10.39 -1.96 -3.69
CA THR A 239 9.45 -1.63 -4.78
C THR A 239 10.13 -1.58 -6.16
N TYR A 240 11.42 -1.29 -6.21
CA TYR A 240 12.17 -1.18 -7.45
C TYR A 240 13.26 -2.26 -7.54
N HIS A 241 13.33 -2.95 -8.67
CA HIS A 241 14.40 -3.90 -9.00
C HIS A 241 15.57 -3.16 -9.68
N GLU A 242 16.18 -2.23 -8.98
CA GLU A 242 17.31 -1.47 -9.48
C GLU A 242 18.60 -1.94 -8.82
N LYS A 243 19.74 -1.73 -9.48
CA LYS A 243 21.06 -2.21 -9.01
C LYS A 243 21.36 -1.73 -7.59
N GLU A 244 20.92 -0.52 -7.26
CA GLU A 244 21.11 0.14 -5.96
C GLU A 244 20.44 -0.60 -4.81
N HIS A 245 19.43 -1.41 -5.11
CA HIS A 245 18.66 -2.15 -4.10
C HIS A 245 19.04 -3.63 -4.00
N LEU A 246 19.69 -4.20 -5.04
CA LEU A 246 19.91 -5.65 -5.13
C LEU A 246 20.65 -6.23 -3.94
N ALA A 247 21.71 -5.55 -3.46
CA ALA A 247 22.50 -6.04 -2.33
C ALA A 247 21.65 -6.15 -1.06
N VAL A 248 20.82 -5.15 -0.78
CA VAL A 248 19.91 -5.13 0.37
C VAL A 248 18.80 -6.16 0.20
N GLN A 249 18.18 -6.21 -0.97
CA GLN A 249 17.09 -7.15 -1.29
C GLN A 249 17.56 -8.60 -1.13
N ASN A 250 18.66 -8.96 -1.75
CA ASN A 250 19.18 -10.32 -1.73
C ASN A 250 19.53 -10.77 -0.32
N LYS A 251 20.19 -9.92 0.45
CA LYS A 251 20.55 -10.24 1.84
C LYS A 251 19.31 -10.40 2.71
N PHE A 252 18.36 -9.46 2.60
CA PHE A 252 17.14 -9.50 3.39
C PHE A 252 16.27 -10.71 3.04
N TYR A 253 16.04 -10.98 1.75
CA TYR A 253 15.28 -12.17 1.32
C TYR A 253 15.95 -13.48 1.72
N SER A 254 17.27 -13.54 1.69
CA SER A 254 18.01 -14.71 2.16
C SER A 254 17.75 -15.00 3.64
N GLU A 255 17.80 -13.98 4.50
CA GLU A 255 17.50 -14.15 5.94
C GLU A 255 16.05 -14.53 6.21
N LEU A 256 15.12 -13.96 5.44
CA LEU A 256 13.71 -14.36 5.51
C LEU A 256 13.48 -15.81 5.10
N LYS A 257 14.12 -16.26 4.00
CA LYS A 257 14.05 -17.65 3.53
C LYS A 257 14.59 -18.63 4.55
N LYS A 258 15.72 -18.32 5.21
CA LYS A 258 16.28 -19.14 6.30
C LYS A 258 15.29 -19.35 7.46
N LYS A 259 14.39 -18.39 7.69
CA LYS A 259 13.31 -18.47 8.70
C LYS A 259 12.00 -19.03 8.17
N GLY A 260 12.02 -19.57 6.93
CA GLY A 260 10.87 -20.20 6.30
C GLY A 260 9.82 -19.24 5.77
N TYR A 261 10.12 -17.95 5.63
CA TYR A 261 9.21 -16.99 5.00
C TYR A 261 9.31 -17.05 3.47
N ASN A 262 8.19 -16.78 2.78
CA ASN A 262 8.08 -16.88 1.32
C ASN A 262 7.65 -15.56 0.67
N ALA A 263 6.97 -14.72 1.43
CA ALA A 263 6.44 -13.45 0.96
C ALA A 263 6.43 -12.41 2.08
N LEU A 264 6.28 -11.15 1.70
CA LEU A 264 6.14 -9.98 2.59
C LEU A 264 4.83 -9.27 2.30
N LEU A 265 4.31 -8.55 3.29
CA LEU A 265 3.33 -7.50 3.03
C LEU A 265 4.04 -6.32 2.36
N ASP A 266 3.48 -5.78 1.28
CA ASP A 266 3.97 -4.57 0.65
C ASP A 266 3.39 -3.33 1.37
N TYR A 267 4.20 -2.72 2.20
CA TYR A 267 3.77 -1.54 2.94
C TYR A 267 3.65 -0.30 2.06
N ASN A 268 4.40 -0.22 0.95
CA ASN A 268 4.24 0.90 0.03
C ASN A 268 2.81 0.96 -0.51
N ASP A 269 2.32 -0.13 -1.07
CA ASP A 269 0.99 -0.16 -1.67
C ASP A 269 -0.13 -0.26 -0.62
N LYS A 270 0.18 -0.65 0.59
CA LYS A 270 -0.78 -0.69 1.68
C LYS A 270 -1.01 0.68 2.31
N GLU A 271 0.04 1.43 2.62
CA GLU A 271 -0.02 2.63 3.46
C GLU A 271 0.45 3.91 2.74
N TYR A 272 1.47 3.83 1.88
CA TYR A 272 2.19 5.01 1.40
C TYR A 272 1.90 5.37 -0.05
N SER A 273 1.50 4.42 -0.90
CA SER A 273 1.09 4.70 -2.27
C SER A 273 -0.38 5.12 -2.38
N SER A 274 -0.79 5.56 -3.57
CA SER A 274 -2.19 5.88 -3.84
C SER A 274 -3.11 4.66 -3.98
N TYR A 275 -2.55 3.45 -3.96
CA TYR A 275 -3.36 2.24 -4.13
C TYR A 275 -4.14 1.89 -2.88
N HIS A 276 -3.59 2.10 -1.69
CA HIS A 276 -4.20 1.71 -0.41
C HIS A 276 -4.81 0.31 -0.49
N ALA A 277 -4.02 -0.64 -0.97
CA ALA A 277 -4.44 -2.02 -1.13
C ALA A 277 -4.58 -2.70 0.24
N LYS A 278 -5.52 -3.63 0.35
CA LYS A 278 -5.77 -4.32 1.64
C LYS A 278 -4.79 -5.44 1.92
N SER A 279 -4.29 -6.08 0.87
CA SER A 279 -3.40 -7.25 0.98
C SER A 279 -2.39 -7.29 -0.16
N PRO A 280 -1.62 -6.21 -0.35
CA PRO A 280 -0.55 -6.20 -1.34
C PRO A 280 0.61 -7.04 -0.80
N MET A 281 1.25 -7.82 -1.67
CA MET A 281 2.29 -8.76 -1.30
C MET A 281 3.51 -8.61 -2.21
N ILE A 282 4.68 -8.82 -1.63
CA ILE A 282 5.92 -9.09 -2.34
C ILE A 282 6.20 -10.58 -2.16
N VAL A 283 6.10 -11.37 -3.22
CA VAL A 283 6.47 -12.79 -3.22
C VAL A 283 7.91 -12.89 -3.67
N PHE A 284 8.81 -13.27 -2.77
CA PHE A 284 10.25 -13.37 -3.03
C PHE A 284 10.74 -14.81 -3.16
N ASP A 285 9.98 -15.78 -2.68
CA ASP A 285 10.22 -17.21 -2.91
C ASP A 285 9.39 -17.67 -4.11
N VAL A 286 9.93 -17.42 -5.30
CA VAL A 286 9.21 -17.62 -6.57
C VAL A 286 8.91 -19.08 -6.88
N ASP A 287 9.64 -20.01 -6.29
CA ASP A 287 9.40 -21.46 -6.42
C ASP A 287 8.19 -21.91 -5.59
N SER A 288 7.71 -21.05 -4.72
CA SER A 288 6.50 -21.30 -3.94
C SER A 288 5.19 -21.04 -4.68
N VAL A 289 5.26 -20.59 -5.93
CA VAL A 289 4.11 -20.32 -6.79
C VAL A 289 4.29 -20.90 -8.19
N LYS A 290 3.20 -21.23 -8.84
CA LYS A 290 3.13 -21.62 -10.25
C LYS A 290 2.32 -20.62 -11.05
N LEU A 291 2.68 -20.44 -12.31
CA LEU A 291 1.92 -19.66 -13.27
C LEU A 291 0.68 -20.46 -13.70
N ASN A 292 -0.50 -19.86 -13.58
CA ASN A 292 -1.76 -20.45 -14.03
C ASN A 292 -2.20 -19.89 -15.37
N SER A 293 -2.15 -18.57 -15.55
CA SER A 293 -2.54 -17.94 -16.81
C SER A 293 -1.92 -16.56 -17.01
N VAL A 294 -1.78 -16.19 -18.28
CA VAL A 294 -1.44 -14.84 -18.74
C VAL A 294 -2.54 -14.39 -19.68
N THR A 295 -3.25 -13.34 -19.33
CA THR A 295 -4.42 -12.87 -20.09
C THR A 295 -4.26 -11.38 -20.38
N ALA A 296 -4.39 -10.98 -21.66
CA ALA A 296 -4.46 -9.57 -21.99
C ALA A 296 -5.65 -8.91 -21.31
N THR A 297 -5.44 -7.74 -20.75
CA THR A 297 -6.52 -7.02 -20.04
C THR A 297 -7.49 -6.42 -21.05
N ASN A 298 -8.79 -6.54 -20.76
CA ASN A 298 -9.82 -5.93 -21.59
C ASN A 298 -9.91 -4.42 -21.30
N PRO A 299 -9.69 -3.53 -22.28
CA PRO A 299 -9.72 -2.08 -22.08
C PRO A 299 -11.03 -1.55 -21.50
N LYS A 300 -12.17 -2.15 -21.86
CA LYS A 300 -13.49 -1.77 -21.31
C LYS A 300 -13.57 -2.08 -19.82
N ILE A 301 -13.07 -3.26 -19.40
CA ILE A 301 -13.04 -3.66 -18.00
C ILE A 301 -12.04 -2.79 -17.22
N VAL A 302 -10.85 -2.53 -17.78
CA VAL A 302 -9.85 -1.63 -17.20
C VAL A 302 -10.45 -0.25 -16.94
N ASN A 303 -11.12 0.36 -17.92
CA ASN A 303 -11.75 1.67 -17.78
C ASN A 303 -12.86 1.66 -16.71
N LYS A 304 -13.72 0.62 -16.68
CA LYS A 304 -14.75 0.46 -15.67
C LYS A 304 -14.15 0.41 -14.25
N MET A 305 -13.11 -0.41 -14.05
CA MET A 305 -12.43 -0.54 -12.77
C MET A 305 -11.66 0.74 -12.41
N TYR A 306 -11.02 1.38 -13.37
CA TYR A 306 -10.35 2.66 -13.18
C TYR A 306 -11.33 3.73 -12.68
N ASN A 307 -12.46 3.93 -13.34
CA ASN A 307 -13.44 4.94 -12.95
C ASN A 307 -13.97 4.70 -11.53
N LYS A 308 -14.26 3.44 -11.18
CA LYS A 308 -14.69 3.06 -9.83
C LYS A 308 -13.64 3.41 -8.79
N TYR A 309 -12.42 2.89 -8.92
CA TYR A 309 -11.41 3.00 -7.87
C TYR A 309 -10.67 4.34 -7.89
N ASN A 310 -10.60 5.04 -9.02
CA ASN A 310 -10.04 6.38 -9.08
C ASN A 310 -10.92 7.38 -8.32
N ARG A 311 -12.25 7.25 -8.40
CA ARG A 311 -13.16 8.05 -7.58
C ARG A 311 -12.93 7.82 -6.09
N GLU A 312 -12.85 6.56 -5.65
CA GLU A 312 -12.56 6.22 -4.25
C GLU A 312 -11.19 6.78 -3.79
N ARG A 313 -10.18 6.71 -4.65
CA ARG A 313 -8.85 7.28 -4.40
C ARG A 313 -8.90 8.78 -4.22
N LEU A 314 -9.54 9.50 -5.15
CA LEU A 314 -9.66 10.96 -5.11
C LEU A 314 -10.41 11.43 -3.86
N VAL A 315 -11.48 10.75 -3.49
CA VAL A 315 -12.23 11.06 -2.25
C VAL A 315 -11.32 10.93 -1.03
N LYS A 316 -10.52 9.87 -0.94
CA LYS A 316 -9.58 9.68 0.18
C LYS A 316 -8.46 10.72 0.18
N GLU A 317 -7.87 11.02 -0.98
CA GLU A 317 -6.79 12.01 -1.10
C GLU A 317 -7.29 13.44 -0.80
N ILE A 318 -8.46 13.79 -1.28
CA ILE A 318 -9.10 15.09 -1.00
C ILE A 318 -9.52 15.15 0.46
N GLY A 319 -10.12 14.09 1.00
CA GLY A 319 -10.52 14.00 2.41
C GLY A 319 -9.34 14.15 3.37
N ALA A 320 -8.23 13.49 3.10
CA ALA A 320 -7.01 13.61 3.90
C ALA A 320 -6.42 15.04 3.85
N ASN A 321 -6.46 15.68 2.69
CA ASN A 321 -5.99 17.07 2.53
C ASN A 321 -7.01 18.09 3.11
N THR A 322 -8.31 17.77 3.11
CA THR A 322 -9.37 18.66 3.61
C THR A 322 -9.47 18.62 5.13
N ILE A 323 -9.19 17.49 5.77
CA ILE A 323 -9.12 17.39 7.25
C ILE A 323 -8.01 18.31 7.79
N GLY A 324 -6.87 18.42 7.11
CA GLY A 324 -5.83 19.40 7.44
C GLY A 324 -6.25 20.86 7.24
N PHE A 325 -7.19 21.10 6.33
CA PHE A 325 -7.69 22.47 6.00
C PHE A 325 -8.90 22.87 6.86
N VAL A 326 -9.76 21.92 7.24
CA VAL A 326 -10.98 22.15 8.04
C VAL A 326 -10.68 22.34 9.52
N SER A 327 -9.56 21.84 10.02
CA SER A 327 -9.08 22.18 11.37
C SER A 327 -8.74 23.68 11.55
N GLY A 328 -8.66 24.44 10.43
CA GLY A 328 -8.43 25.90 10.43
C GLY A 328 -9.65 26.76 10.02
N LEU A 329 -10.73 26.17 9.51
CA LEU A 329 -11.87 26.89 8.95
C LEU A 329 -13.21 26.37 9.51
N GLY A 330 -13.58 26.78 10.70
CA GLY A 330 -14.89 26.63 11.35
C GLY A 330 -15.93 25.73 10.65
N THR A 331 -16.67 25.01 11.45
CA THR A 331 -17.76 24.04 11.17
C THR A 331 -18.49 24.18 9.82
N LYS A 332 -18.04 23.45 8.81
CA LYS A 332 -18.88 23.14 7.63
C LYS A 332 -19.58 21.79 7.87
N THR A 333 -20.84 21.73 7.44
CA THR A 333 -21.64 20.51 7.53
C THR A 333 -21.09 19.42 6.60
N LEU A 334 -21.36 18.15 6.91
CA LEU A 334 -20.89 17.00 6.11
C LEU A 334 -21.35 17.11 4.64
N SER A 335 -22.56 17.65 4.39
CA SER A 335 -23.10 17.86 3.04
C SER A 335 -22.35 18.94 2.25
N GLU A 336 -21.84 19.97 2.91
CA GLU A 336 -21.01 21.01 2.27
C GLU A 336 -19.61 20.47 1.94
N CYS A 337 -19.08 19.57 2.76
CA CYS A 337 -17.85 18.85 2.48
C CYS A 337 -18.02 17.87 1.30
N GLU A 338 -19.14 17.17 1.22
CA GLU A 338 -19.45 16.26 0.11
C GLU A 338 -19.66 17.03 -1.20
N SER A 339 -20.39 18.15 -1.19
CA SER A 339 -20.59 18.97 -2.39
C SER A 339 -19.30 19.65 -2.87
N PHE A 340 -18.42 20.05 -1.96
CA PHE A 340 -17.10 20.59 -2.29
C PHE A 340 -16.18 19.52 -2.90
N VAL A 341 -16.21 18.31 -2.35
CA VAL A 341 -15.46 17.15 -2.87
C VAL A 341 -15.98 16.75 -4.25
N ASP A 342 -17.29 16.67 -4.44
CA ASP A 342 -17.90 16.36 -5.74
C ASP A 342 -17.63 17.45 -6.78
N GLY A 343 -17.63 18.72 -6.41
CA GLY A 343 -17.26 19.85 -7.28
C GLY A 343 -15.78 19.79 -7.73
N LYS A 344 -14.86 19.45 -6.83
CA LYS A 344 -13.45 19.25 -7.19
C LYS A 344 -13.20 17.99 -8.02
N ILE A 345 -13.94 16.92 -7.75
CA ILE A 345 -13.86 15.68 -8.55
C ILE A 345 -14.33 15.95 -9.98
N LYS A 346 -15.45 16.66 -10.18
CA LYS A 346 -15.93 17.06 -11.52
C LYS A 346 -14.90 17.88 -12.27
N LYS A 347 -14.24 18.84 -11.61
CA LYS A 347 -13.22 19.71 -12.21
C LYS A 347 -11.92 18.97 -12.61
N HIS A 348 -11.66 17.78 -12.07
CA HIS A 348 -10.49 16.95 -12.40
C HIS A 348 -10.81 15.83 -13.40
N LEU A 349 -12.09 15.59 -13.69
CA LEU A 349 -12.54 14.57 -14.63
C LEU A 349 -12.97 15.15 -15.99
N MET A 350 -13.10 16.49 -16.10
CA MET A 350 -13.19 17.25 -17.34
C MET A 350 -11.81 17.72 -17.78
#